data_8fbfbb221bff00597654c7a4f999fa3e
#
_entry.id   8fbfbb221bff00597654c7a4f999fa3e
#
_cell.length_a   1.000
_cell.length_b   1.000
_cell.length_c   1.000
_cell.angle_alpha   90.00
_cell.angle_beta   90.00
_cell.angle_gamma   90.00
#
_symmetry.space_group_name_H-M   'P 1'
#
loop_
_entity.id
_entity.type
_entity.pdbx_description
1 polymer ?
#
loop_
_entity_poly.entity_id
_entity_poly.type
_entity_poly.pdbx_seq_one_letter_code
_entity_poly.pdbx_strand_id
1 'polypeptide(L)'
;MTPQILIVDDEADFIELVKFRLADLHCQFLVANDGVHALSQARQFKPDLILLDILLPDLDGLSVCEILKRQPATKKIPVIFMSALSSEVSKRTAAMQADDFFTKPLDTRGGSQHIPTRRPR
;
A
#
# COMPACT_ATOMS: atom_id res chain seq x y z
N MET A 1 9.46 19.18 5.25
CA MET A 1 9.88 17.81 5.01
C MET A 1 9.04 17.19 3.92
N THR A 2 9.66 16.40 3.11
CA THR A 2 8.95 15.74 2.02
C THR A 2 8.38 14.42 2.52
N PRO A 3 7.07 14.20 2.39
CA PRO A 3 6.50 12.92 2.81
C PRO A 3 7.04 11.78 1.97
N GLN A 4 7.14 10.62 2.56
CA GLN A 4 7.55 9.40 1.88
C GLN A 4 6.42 8.39 1.89
N ILE A 5 6.18 7.79 0.75
CA ILE A 5 5.16 6.75 0.61
C ILE A 5 5.85 5.49 0.12
N LEU A 6 5.69 4.41 0.85
CA LEU A 6 6.20 3.11 0.44
C LEU A 6 5.09 2.38 -0.31
N ILE A 7 5.36 2.02 -1.55
CA ILE A 7 4.42 1.26 -2.37
C ILE A 7 4.91 -0.18 -2.43
N VAL A 8 4.09 -1.10 -1.95
CA VAL A 8 4.44 -2.51 -1.92
C VAL A 8 3.57 -3.26 -2.90
N ASP A 9 4.15 -3.66 -4.02
CA ASP A 9 3.42 -4.29 -5.11
C ASP A 9 4.43 -4.95 -6.04
N ASP A 10 4.05 -6.05 -6.67
CA ASP A 10 4.94 -6.71 -7.63
C ASP A 10 4.59 -6.39 -9.07
N GLU A 11 3.61 -5.54 -9.31
CA GLU A 11 3.21 -5.13 -10.65
C GLU A 11 3.76 -3.76 -10.98
N ALA A 12 4.75 -3.73 -11.86
CA ALA A 12 5.41 -2.47 -12.19
C ALA A 12 4.44 -1.43 -12.75
N ASP A 13 3.50 -1.87 -13.59
CA ASP A 13 2.57 -0.94 -14.20
C ASP A 13 1.67 -0.27 -13.16
N PHE A 14 1.24 -1.03 -12.18
CA PHE A 14 0.41 -0.45 -11.15
C PHE A 14 1.19 0.53 -10.27
N ILE A 15 2.45 0.20 -10.00
CA ILE A 15 3.30 1.10 -9.23
C ILE A 15 3.43 2.44 -9.94
N GLU A 16 3.65 2.40 -11.26
CA GLU A 16 3.78 3.65 -12.02
C GLU A 16 2.47 4.41 -12.05
N LEU A 17 1.36 3.72 -12.11
CA LEU A 17 0.06 4.38 -12.06
C LEU A 17 -0.13 5.10 -10.72
N VAL A 18 0.23 4.46 -9.63
CA VAL A 18 0.11 5.07 -8.31
C VAL A 18 0.97 6.32 -8.23
N LYS A 19 2.21 6.21 -8.68
CA LYS A 19 3.11 7.37 -8.65
C LYS A 19 2.54 8.53 -9.46
N PHE A 20 1.99 8.21 -10.62
CA PHE A 20 1.41 9.24 -11.48
C PHE A 20 0.23 9.93 -10.80
N ARG A 21 -0.65 9.12 -10.20
CA ARG A 21 -1.83 9.68 -9.55
C ARG A 21 -1.50 10.51 -8.33
N LEU A 22 -0.39 10.22 -7.66
CA LEU A 22 -0.02 10.92 -6.46
C LEU A 22 1.06 11.98 -6.69
N ALA A 23 1.38 12.26 -7.95
CA ALA A 23 2.46 13.19 -8.27
C ALA A 23 2.22 14.57 -7.70
N ASP A 24 0.97 15.01 -7.63
CA ASP A 24 0.64 16.34 -7.14
C ASP A 24 0.89 16.50 -5.65
N LEU A 25 1.09 15.42 -4.93
CA LEU A 25 1.34 15.51 -3.51
C LEU A 25 2.79 15.87 -3.19
N HIS A 26 3.65 15.90 -4.20
CA HIS A 26 5.05 16.24 -4.02
C HIS A 26 5.70 15.39 -2.94
N CYS A 27 5.50 14.09 -3.03
CA CYS A 27 6.08 13.16 -2.07
C CYS A 27 7.16 12.33 -2.72
N GLN A 28 7.95 11.67 -1.90
CA GLN A 28 8.94 10.71 -2.37
C GLN A 28 8.36 9.32 -2.29
N PHE A 29 8.76 8.46 -3.24
CA PHE A 29 8.26 7.11 -3.26
C PHE A 29 9.40 6.13 -3.00
N LEU A 30 9.10 5.16 -2.16
CA LEU A 30 9.91 3.96 -2.00
C LEU A 30 9.10 2.81 -2.57
N VAL A 31 9.77 1.83 -3.13
CA VAL A 31 9.08 0.69 -3.74
C VAL A 31 9.66 -0.60 -3.19
N ALA A 32 8.79 -1.51 -2.80
CA ALA A 32 9.16 -2.87 -2.46
C ALA A 32 8.30 -3.80 -3.29
N ASN A 33 8.91 -4.85 -3.83
CA ASN A 33 8.18 -5.76 -4.71
C ASN A 33 7.74 -7.04 -4.01
N ASP A 34 8.06 -7.18 -2.75
CA ASP A 34 7.65 -8.35 -1.98
C ASP A 34 7.57 -7.98 -0.50
N GLY A 35 7.09 -8.92 0.30
CA GLY A 35 6.86 -8.65 1.71
C GLY A 35 8.13 -8.50 2.52
N VAL A 36 9.16 -9.28 2.20
CA VAL A 36 10.42 -9.19 2.95
C VAL A 36 11.04 -7.81 2.77
N HIS A 37 11.09 -7.33 1.53
CA HIS A 37 11.65 -6.01 1.29
C HIS A 37 10.77 -4.92 1.89
N ALA A 38 9.46 -5.12 1.89
CA ALA A 38 8.56 -4.14 2.49
C ALA A 38 8.86 -3.97 3.97
N LEU A 39 9.02 -5.07 4.68
CA LEU A 39 9.32 -5.00 6.11
C LEU A 39 10.66 -4.32 6.37
N SER A 40 11.65 -4.67 5.56
CA SER A 40 12.98 -4.08 5.70
C SER A 40 12.95 -2.58 5.46
N GLN A 41 12.32 -2.15 4.37
CA GLN A 41 12.26 -0.73 4.04
C GLN A 41 11.43 0.06 5.03
N ALA A 42 10.35 -0.52 5.52
CA ALA A 42 9.52 0.17 6.50
C ALA A 42 10.31 0.45 7.78
N ARG A 43 11.09 -0.53 8.22
CA ARG A 43 11.90 -0.33 9.42
C ARG A 43 13.02 0.66 9.19
N GLN A 44 13.65 0.59 8.02
CA GLN A 44 14.81 1.42 7.74
C GLN A 44 14.44 2.88 7.50
N PHE A 45 13.42 3.11 6.70
CA PHE A 45 13.10 4.47 6.26
C PHE A 45 11.92 5.07 6.98
N LYS A 46 11.10 4.27 7.63
CA LYS A 46 9.93 4.74 8.39
C LYS A 46 9.11 5.72 7.57
N PRO A 47 8.54 5.24 6.45
CA PRO A 47 7.76 6.11 5.58
C PRO A 47 6.54 6.66 6.30
N ASP A 48 5.96 7.69 5.72
CA ASP A 48 4.77 8.31 6.29
C ASP A 48 3.50 7.56 5.98
N LEU A 49 3.54 6.70 4.97
CA LEU A 49 2.37 5.93 4.55
C LEU A 49 2.86 4.70 3.81
N ILE A 50 2.17 3.58 3.98
CA ILE A 50 2.45 2.36 3.25
C ILE A 50 1.22 1.97 2.46
N LEU A 51 1.38 1.84 1.15
CA LEU A 51 0.35 1.29 0.27
C LEU A 51 0.75 -0.15 0.01
N LEU A 52 -0.06 -1.09 0.44
CA LEU A 52 0.33 -2.48 0.56
C LEU A 52 -0.63 -3.40 -0.18
N ASP A 53 -0.10 -4.09 -1.19
CA ASP A 53 -0.87 -5.09 -1.91
C ASP A 53 -1.08 -6.31 -1.02
N ILE A 54 -2.28 -6.86 -1.05
CA ILE A 54 -2.57 -8.07 -0.30
C ILE A 54 -1.88 -9.28 -0.93
N LEU A 55 -1.87 -9.36 -2.25
CA LEU A 55 -1.30 -10.51 -2.95
C LEU A 55 0.15 -10.23 -3.34
N LEU A 56 1.07 -10.71 -2.55
CA LEU A 56 2.50 -10.57 -2.81
C LEU A 56 3.10 -11.95 -3.05
N PRO A 57 4.25 -12.01 -3.73
CA PRO A 57 4.81 -13.32 -4.11
C PRO A 57 5.34 -14.16 -2.95
N ASP A 58 5.76 -13.53 -1.87
CA ASP A 58 6.38 -14.28 -0.76
C ASP A 58 5.49 -14.35 0.47
N LEU A 59 5.10 -13.20 1.01
CA LEU A 59 4.22 -13.10 2.16
C LEU A 59 2.95 -12.40 1.71
N ASP A 60 1.81 -12.82 2.23
CA ASP A 60 0.62 -12.05 1.88
C ASP A 60 0.63 -10.72 2.63
N GLY A 61 -0.09 -9.76 2.07
CA GLY A 61 -0.10 -8.41 2.64
C GLY A 61 -0.69 -8.35 4.03
N LEU A 62 -1.62 -9.26 4.33
CA LEU A 62 -2.21 -9.28 5.66
C LEU A 62 -1.17 -9.61 6.70
N SER A 63 -0.32 -10.59 6.40
CA SER A 63 0.77 -10.95 7.31
C SER A 63 1.77 -9.81 7.46
N VAL A 64 2.10 -9.16 6.35
CA VAL A 64 3.02 -8.02 6.40
C VAL A 64 2.47 -6.93 7.30
N CYS A 65 1.19 -6.60 7.14
CA CYS A 65 0.57 -5.58 7.95
C CYS A 65 0.58 -5.96 9.44
N GLU A 66 0.28 -7.21 9.72
CA GLU A 66 0.29 -7.68 11.10
C GLU A 66 1.65 -7.50 11.74
N ILE A 67 2.70 -7.87 11.02
CA ILE A 67 4.06 -7.71 11.53
C ILE A 67 4.38 -6.24 11.76
N LEU A 68 4.03 -5.38 10.79
CA LEU A 68 4.29 -3.96 10.93
C LEU A 68 3.59 -3.37 12.15
N LYS A 69 2.36 -3.79 12.40
CA LYS A 69 1.57 -3.23 13.49
C LYS A 69 2.00 -3.74 14.86
N ARG A 70 2.82 -4.79 14.89
CA ARG A 70 3.34 -5.32 16.16
C ARG A 70 4.68 -4.78 16.55
N GLN A 71 5.38 -4.10 15.64
CA GLN A 71 6.72 -3.60 15.93
C GLN A 71 6.68 -2.15 16.32
N PRO A 72 7.36 -1.76 17.40
CA PRO A 72 7.33 -0.37 17.84
C PRO A 72 7.79 0.61 16.78
N ALA A 73 8.76 0.19 15.95
CA ALA A 73 9.33 1.10 14.94
C ALA A 73 8.34 1.43 13.83
N THR A 74 7.35 0.56 13.59
CA THR A 74 6.48 0.72 12.42
C THR A 74 5.00 0.75 12.76
N LYS A 75 4.62 0.47 14.00
CA LYS A 75 3.20 0.28 14.31
C LYS A 75 2.35 1.50 14.07
N LYS A 76 2.93 2.69 14.11
CA LYS A 76 2.15 3.91 13.93
C LYS A 76 2.07 4.36 12.50
N ILE A 77 2.77 3.71 11.58
CA ILE A 77 2.73 4.09 10.18
C ILE A 77 1.39 3.65 9.59
N PRO A 78 0.63 4.57 9.00
CA PRO A 78 -0.64 4.19 8.38
C PRO A 78 -0.43 3.23 7.23
N VAL A 79 -1.29 2.23 7.13
CA VAL A 79 -1.24 1.23 6.06
C VAL A 79 -2.58 1.25 5.33
N ILE A 80 -2.50 1.39 4.01
CA ILE A 80 -3.68 1.30 3.15
C ILE A 80 -3.49 0.09 2.27
N PHE A 81 -4.42 -0.86 2.36
CA PHE A 81 -4.37 -2.04 1.50
C PHE A 81 -4.84 -1.71 0.11
N MET A 82 -4.20 -2.33 -0.86
CA MET A 82 -4.62 -2.30 -2.27
C MET A 82 -4.77 -3.74 -2.71
N SER A 83 -5.78 -4.03 -3.49
CA SER A 83 -5.91 -5.39 -3.98
C SER A 83 -6.87 -5.47 -5.15
N ALA A 84 -6.60 -6.44 -6.03
CA ALA A 84 -7.55 -6.77 -7.08
C ALA A 84 -8.70 -7.62 -6.54
N LEU A 85 -8.59 -8.12 -5.32
CA LEU A 85 -9.64 -8.91 -4.71
C LEU A 85 -10.86 -8.05 -4.47
N SER A 86 -12.01 -8.61 -4.79
CA SER A 86 -13.26 -7.86 -4.64
C SER A 86 -14.23 -8.51 -3.68
N SER A 87 -13.86 -9.61 -3.05
CA SER A 87 -14.79 -10.28 -2.16
C SER A 87 -14.96 -9.45 -0.87
N GLU A 88 -16.17 -9.45 -0.38
CA GLU A 88 -16.47 -8.72 0.85
C GLU A 88 -15.70 -9.27 2.04
N VAL A 89 -15.47 -10.57 2.05
CA VAL A 89 -14.73 -11.19 3.15
C VAL A 89 -13.30 -10.67 3.17
N SER A 90 -12.67 -10.63 2.00
CA SER A 90 -11.31 -10.11 1.91
C SER A 90 -11.23 -8.65 2.32
N LYS A 91 -12.21 -7.87 1.89
CA LYS A 91 -12.22 -6.46 2.25
C LYS A 91 -12.37 -6.25 3.75
N ARG A 92 -13.23 -7.04 4.38
CA ARG A 92 -13.42 -6.92 5.81
C ARG A 92 -12.17 -7.31 6.57
N THR A 93 -11.54 -8.42 6.14
CA THR A 93 -10.33 -8.88 6.81
C THR A 93 -9.24 -7.82 6.71
N ALA A 94 -9.09 -7.27 5.51
CA ALA A 94 -8.09 -6.22 5.32
C ALA A 94 -8.38 -5.00 6.18
N ALA A 95 -9.64 -4.59 6.22
CA ALA A 95 -10.02 -3.41 6.96
C ALA A 95 -9.77 -3.55 8.46
N MET A 96 -9.79 -4.77 8.96
CA MET A 96 -9.53 -4.99 10.38
C MET A 96 -8.08 -4.79 10.75
N GLN A 97 -7.17 -4.85 9.80
CA GLN A 97 -5.74 -4.77 10.07
C GLN A 97 -5.10 -3.49 9.56
N ALA A 98 -5.79 -2.76 8.70
CA ALA A 98 -5.22 -1.59 8.08
C ALA A 98 -6.05 -0.36 8.40
N ASP A 99 -5.52 0.78 8.02
CA ASP A 99 -6.20 2.04 8.25
C ASP A 99 -7.20 2.34 7.14
N ASP A 100 -7.04 1.71 5.99
CA ASP A 100 -7.96 1.91 4.88
C ASP A 100 -7.76 0.81 3.85
N PHE A 101 -8.62 0.79 2.86
CA PHE A 101 -8.60 -0.23 1.83
C PHE A 101 -9.17 0.35 0.54
N PHE A 102 -8.56 0.02 -0.60
CA PHE A 102 -9.20 0.30 -1.88
C PHE A 102 -8.89 -0.82 -2.86
N THR A 103 -9.75 -0.94 -3.86
CA THR A 103 -9.63 -1.98 -4.88
C THR A 103 -8.80 -1.45 -6.04
N LYS A 104 -7.83 -2.25 -6.48
CA LYS A 104 -7.03 -1.90 -7.64
C LYS A 104 -7.91 -1.83 -8.88
N PRO A 105 -7.56 -0.98 -9.83
CA PRO A 105 -8.22 -1.01 -11.13
C PRO A 105 -7.99 -2.34 -11.80
N LEU A 106 -9.03 -2.94 -12.32
CA LEU A 106 -8.92 -4.18 -13.05
C LEU A 106 -8.47 -3.95 -14.48
N ASP A 107 -8.74 -2.77 -14.99
CA ASP A 107 -8.43 -2.43 -16.38
C ASP A 107 -7.92 -1.00 -16.41
N THR A 108 -6.61 -0.90 -16.60
CA THR A 108 -5.99 0.41 -16.55
C THR A 108 -6.34 1.27 -17.74
N ARG A 109 -6.83 0.66 -18.83
CA ARG A 109 -7.23 1.44 -19.98
C ARG A 109 -8.48 2.26 -19.71
N GLY A 110 -9.35 1.73 -18.87
CA GLY A 110 -10.60 2.38 -18.64
C GLY A 110 -10.48 3.74 -18.01
N GLY A 111 -9.54 3.87 -17.13
CA GLY A 111 -9.36 5.13 -16.44
C GLY A 111 -10.51 5.52 -15.55
N SER A 112 -11.53 4.70 -15.47
CA SER A 112 -12.66 5.02 -14.63
C SER A 112 -12.36 4.80 -13.17
N GLN A 113 -11.43 3.92 -12.88
CA GLN A 113 -11.05 3.72 -11.52
C GLN A 113 -10.03 4.75 -11.13
N HIS A 114 -10.00 5.07 -9.90
CA HIS A 114 -9.01 6.01 -9.46
C HIS A 114 -8.54 5.61 -8.09
N ILE A 115 -7.34 6.03 -7.79
CA ILE A 115 -6.73 5.81 -6.50
C ILE A 115 -7.05 7.01 -5.63
N PRO A 116 -7.52 6.78 -4.41
CA PRO A 116 -7.76 7.92 -3.52
C PRO A 116 -6.49 8.72 -3.33
N THR A 117 -6.51 9.97 -3.71
CA THR A 117 -5.33 10.80 -3.65
C THR A 117 -5.34 11.74 -2.47
N ARG A 118 -6.40 11.73 -1.69
CA ARG A 118 -6.37 12.52 -0.49
C ARG A 118 -7.05 11.79 0.60
N ARG A 119 -6.63 12.12 1.78
CA ARG A 119 -7.13 11.46 2.95
C ARG A 119 -8.42 12.07 3.33
N PRO A 120 -9.31 11.27 3.78
CA PRO A 120 -10.47 11.84 4.41
C PRO A 120 -9.97 12.54 5.63
N ARG A 121 -10.33 13.52 5.86
CA ARG A 121 -9.76 14.18 6.91
C ARG A 121 -10.38 13.94 8.07
#